data_4702d8b14c85a2d72bd97787a6685aec
#
_entry.id   4702d8b14c85a2d72bd97787a6685aec
#
_cell.length_a   1.000
_cell.length_b   1.000
_cell.length_c   1.000
_cell.angle_alpha   90.00
_cell.angle_beta   90.00
_cell.angle_gamma   90.00
#
_symmetry.space_group_name_H-M   'P 1'
#
loop_
_entity.id
_entity.type
_entity.pdbx_description
1 polymer ?
#
loop_
_entity_poly.entity_id
_entity_poly.type
_entity_poly.pdbx_seq_one_letter_code
_entity_poly.pdbx_strand_id
1 'polypeptide(L)'
;MGEIASPTIRYREHNRSCGDEIEVFLEIEETTLKKWSYTAQASMITIACSGLFXDIVQXIDFETLFSWNQATIIRDTGITVSPRRHRAQILSLLATRNAIHEYLKDGKRDDFSDVM
;
A
#
# COMPACT_ATOMS: atom_id res chain seq x y z
N MET A 1 7.25 6.16 -9.49
CA MET A 1 7.33 6.71 -8.13
C MET A 1 7.24 8.22 -8.21
N GLY A 2 6.55 8.84 -7.28
CA GLY A 2 6.43 10.28 -7.23
C GLY A 2 5.09 10.72 -6.70
N GLU A 3 4.97 12.01 -6.40
CA GLU A 3 3.73 12.56 -5.89
C GLU A 3 2.72 12.74 -7.02
N ILE A 4 1.44 12.60 -6.65
CA ILE A 4 0.35 13.00 -7.52
C ILE A 4 0.00 14.45 -7.15
N ALA A 5 -0.17 15.31 -8.15
CA ALA A 5 -0.61 16.67 -7.89
C ALA A 5 -2.06 16.64 -7.43
N SER A 6 -2.35 17.31 -6.32
CA SER A 6 -3.70 17.41 -5.76
C SER A 6 -4.33 16.03 -5.51
N PRO A 7 -3.68 15.16 -4.74
CA PRO A 7 -4.28 13.85 -4.47
C PRO A 7 -5.54 14.00 -3.62
N THR A 8 -6.43 13.01 -3.72
CA THR A 8 -7.60 12.97 -2.84
C THR A 8 -7.17 12.78 -1.39
N ILE A 9 -6.19 11.92 -1.15
CA ILE A 9 -5.63 11.70 0.17
C ILE A 9 -4.16 11.35 0.04
N ARG A 10 -3.37 11.73 1.02
CA ARG A 10 -1.98 11.27 1.14
C ARG A 10 -1.80 10.72 2.54
N TYR A 11 -0.97 9.68 2.67
CA TYR A 11 -0.83 9.00 3.94
C TYR A 11 0.56 8.42 4.07
N ARG A 12 1.14 8.52 5.26
CA ARG A 12 2.49 8.05 5.54
C ARG A 12 2.44 6.84 6.47
N GLU A 13 3.16 5.78 6.10
CA GLU A 13 3.20 4.55 6.86
C GLU A 13 4.64 4.13 7.09
N HIS A 14 4.87 3.40 8.15
CA HIS A 14 6.21 2.99 8.55
C HIS A 14 6.28 1.49 8.78
N ASN A 15 7.44 0.92 8.47
CA ASN A 15 7.84 -0.38 8.98
C ASN A 15 8.97 -0.13 9.96
N ARG A 16 8.66 -0.04 11.23
CA ARG A 16 9.63 0.43 12.21
C ARG A 16 10.72 -0.59 12.47
N SER A 17 10.45 -1.88 12.19
CA SER A 17 11.47 -2.91 12.44
C SER A 17 12.66 -2.78 11.51
N CYS A 18 12.51 -2.16 10.34
CA CYS A 18 13.64 -1.96 9.44
C CYS A 18 13.80 -0.51 8.99
N GLY A 19 13.04 0.41 9.57
CA GLY A 19 13.21 1.82 9.29
C GLY A 19 12.62 2.29 7.97
N ASP A 20 11.83 1.48 7.31
CA ASP A 20 11.19 1.89 6.06
C ASP A 20 10.06 2.86 6.31
N GLU A 21 9.90 3.80 5.38
CA GLU A 21 8.82 4.76 5.40
C GLU A 21 8.31 4.95 3.99
N ILE A 22 7.00 4.95 3.82
CA ILE A 22 6.37 5.17 2.53
C ILE A 22 5.27 6.22 2.71
N GLU A 23 5.11 7.07 1.70
CA GLU A 23 3.96 7.95 1.63
C GLU A 23 3.21 7.64 0.36
N VAL A 24 1.92 7.34 0.49
CA VAL A 24 1.09 7.02 -0.67
C VAL A 24 0.20 8.19 -1.00
N PHE A 25 -0.08 8.34 -2.28
CA PHE A 25 -0.88 9.42 -2.84
C PHE A 25 -1.98 8.76 -3.65
N LEU A 26 -3.24 9.00 -3.28
CA LEU A 26 -4.37 8.34 -3.91
C LEU A 26 -5.26 9.37 -4.58
N GLU A 27 -5.69 9.07 -5.79
CA GLU A 27 -6.78 9.76 -6.43
C GLU A 27 -7.97 8.82 -6.40
N ILE A 28 -9.05 9.24 -5.72
CA ILE A 28 -10.20 8.39 -5.47
C ILE A 28 -11.39 8.97 -6.21
N GLU A 29 -12.14 8.10 -6.89
CA GLU A 29 -13.39 8.46 -7.53
C GLU A 29 -14.45 7.51 -7.01
N GLU A 30 -15.39 8.06 -6.23
CA GLU A 30 -16.41 7.26 -5.54
C GLU A 30 -15.74 6.25 -4.61
N THR A 31 -15.84 4.95 -4.87
CA THR A 31 -15.18 3.94 -4.07
C THR A 31 -14.11 3.20 -4.86
N THR A 32 -13.54 3.87 -5.84
CA THR A 32 -12.53 3.28 -6.71
C THR A 32 -11.22 4.05 -6.57
N LEU A 33 -10.12 3.32 -6.49
CA LEU A 33 -8.78 3.88 -6.48
C LEU A 33 -8.38 4.16 -7.92
N LYS A 34 -8.59 5.40 -8.36
CA LYS A 34 -8.37 5.75 -9.75
C LYS A 34 -6.88 5.84 -10.07
N LYS A 35 -6.09 6.42 -9.15
CA LYS A 35 -4.64 6.50 -9.29
C LYS A 35 -3.98 6.23 -7.96
N TRP A 36 -2.81 5.63 -8.03
CA TRP A 36 -1.99 5.33 -6.86
C TRP A 36 -0.54 5.64 -7.21
N SER A 37 0.13 6.35 -6.31
CA SER A 37 1.56 6.56 -6.45
C SER A 37 2.17 6.64 -5.06
N TYR A 38 3.50 6.72 -4.99
CA TYR A 38 4.17 6.72 -3.70
C TYR A 38 5.53 7.40 -3.79
N THR A 39 6.02 7.82 -2.63
CA THR A 39 7.43 8.12 -2.41
C THR A 39 7.88 7.32 -1.21
N ALA A 40 9.17 7.02 -1.12
CA ALA A 40 9.63 6.15 -0.04
C ALA A 40 11.06 6.49 0.34
N GLN A 41 11.35 6.33 1.64
CA GLN A 41 12.71 6.21 2.15
C GLN A 41 12.80 4.82 2.76
N ALA A 42 13.36 3.89 1.99
CA ALA A 42 13.19 2.49 2.32
C ALA A 42 14.27 1.66 1.66
N SER A 43 14.36 0.42 2.08
CA SER A 43 15.26 -0.53 1.45
C SER A 43 14.85 -0.78 0.01
N MET A 44 15.80 -1.30 -0.78
CA MET A 44 15.51 -1.57 -2.18
C MET A 44 14.40 -2.59 -2.35
N ILE A 45 14.30 -3.57 -1.44
CA ILE A 45 13.23 -4.57 -1.57
C ILE A 45 11.86 -3.92 -1.35
N THR A 46 11.76 -2.99 -0.41
CA THR A 46 10.49 -2.28 -0.20
C THR A 46 10.13 -1.44 -1.41
N ILE A 47 11.10 -0.75 -1.99
CA ILE A 47 10.86 0.07 -3.18
C ILE A 47 10.44 -0.80 -4.36
N ALA A 48 11.11 -1.94 -4.56
CA ALA A 48 10.75 -2.83 -5.66
C ALA A 48 9.34 -3.40 -5.47
N CYS A 49 9.01 -3.82 -4.26
CA CYS A 49 7.68 -4.37 -4.00
C CYS A 49 6.60 -3.31 -4.16
N SER A 50 6.91 -2.06 -3.78
CA SER A 50 5.96 -0.97 -3.95
C SER A 50 5.71 -0.67 -5.43
N GLY A 51 6.75 -0.77 -6.24
CA GLY A 51 6.58 -0.61 -7.68
C GLY A 51 5.71 -1.69 -8.30
N LEU A 52 5.87 -2.93 -7.83
CA LEU A 52 5.00 -4.01 -8.29
C LEU A 52 3.57 -3.82 -7.82
N PHE A 53 3.38 -3.28 -6.65
CA PHE A 53 2.05 -2.95 -6.16
C PHE A 53 1.36 -1.92 -7.08
N UNK A 54 2.03 -1.08 -7.47
CA UNK A 54 1.57 -0.13 -8.28
C UNK A 54 0.98 -0.65 -9.47
N ASP A 55 1.58 -1.72 -9.94
CA ASP A 55 1.12 -2.32 -11.19
C ASP A 55 -0.23 -3.01 -11.04
N ILE A 56 -0.60 -3.42 -9.84
CA ILE A 56 -1.81 -4.22 -9.64
C ILE A 56 -2.94 -3.43 -8.97
N VAL A 57 -2.69 -2.22 -8.49
CA VAL A 57 -3.67 -1.57 -7.61
C VAL A 57 -4.53 -0.53 -8.32
N GLN A 58 -4.09 -0.10 -9.48
CA GLN A 58 -4.85 0.96 -10.16
C GLN A 58 -6.20 0.43 -10.61
N UNK A 59 -7.19 1.37 -10.35
CA UNK A 59 -8.40 1.05 -10.70
C UNK A 59 -9.08 0.00 -9.97
N ILE A 60 -8.79 -0.09 -8.84
CA ILE A 60 -9.40 -1.15 -8.04
C ILE A 60 -10.41 -0.53 -7.08
N ASP A 61 -11.51 -1.24 -6.78
CA ASP A 61 -12.47 -0.70 -5.84
C ASP A 61 -12.07 -1.05 -4.40
N PHE A 62 -12.64 -0.30 -3.44
CA PHE A 62 -12.26 -0.46 -2.03
C PHE A 62 -12.54 -1.86 -1.52
N GLU A 63 -13.69 -2.42 -1.90
CA GLU A 63 -14.07 -3.73 -1.39
C GLU A 63 -13.05 -4.78 -1.80
N THR A 64 -12.61 -4.73 -3.04
CA THR A 64 -11.60 -5.67 -3.52
C THR A 64 -10.28 -5.43 -2.80
N LEU A 65 -9.86 -4.18 -2.66
CA LEU A 65 -8.60 -3.89 -1.99
C LEU A 65 -8.59 -4.42 -0.56
N PHE A 66 -9.70 -4.24 0.17
CA PHE A 66 -9.74 -4.69 1.55
C PHE A 66 -9.80 -6.20 1.69
N SER A 67 -10.02 -6.93 0.58
CA SER A 67 -9.91 -8.39 0.60
C SER A 67 -8.48 -8.88 0.39
N TRP A 68 -7.56 -8.00 0.01
CA TRP A 68 -6.19 -8.38 -0.31
C TRP A 68 -5.37 -8.60 0.96
N ASN A 69 -4.44 -9.54 0.87
CA ASN A 69 -3.45 -9.79 1.91
C ASN A 69 -2.15 -10.21 1.24
N GLN A 70 -1.21 -10.68 2.05
CA GLN A 70 0.10 -11.07 1.51
C GLN A 70 -0.03 -12.14 0.42
N ALA A 71 -0.92 -13.12 0.62
CA ALA A 71 -1.08 -14.17 -0.38
C ALA A 71 -1.54 -13.60 -1.73
N THR A 72 -2.40 -12.58 -1.68
CA THR A 72 -2.84 -11.91 -2.90
C THR A 72 -1.66 -11.24 -3.60
N ILE A 73 -0.82 -10.56 -2.84
CA ILE A 73 0.34 -9.86 -3.41
C ILE A 73 1.28 -10.86 -4.06
N ILE A 74 1.55 -11.98 -3.38
CA ILE A 74 2.41 -13.02 -3.95
C ILE A 74 1.82 -13.56 -5.24
N ARG A 75 0.52 -13.87 -5.23
CA ARG A 75 -0.14 -14.44 -6.40
C ARG A 75 -0.08 -13.47 -7.58
N ASP A 76 -0.40 -12.20 -7.34
CA ASP A 76 -0.59 -11.26 -8.44
C ASP A 76 0.72 -10.66 -8.93
N THR A 77 1.75 -10.58 -8.10
CA THR A 77 3.06 -10.09 -8.55
C THR A 77 4.00 -11.22 -8.95
N GLY A 78 3.75 -12.43 -8.48
CA GLY A 78 4.62 -13.56 -8.74
C GLY A 78 5.90 -13.57 -7.94
N ILE A 79 6.00 -12.74 -6.90
CA ILE A 79 7.23 -12.56 -6.14
C ILE A 79 7.02 -13.08 -4.73
N THR A 80 7.91 -13.98 -4.29
CA THR A 80 7.98 -14.37 -2.88
C THR A 80 9.24 -13.78 -2.26
N VAL A 81 9.18 -13.54 -0.96
CA VAL A 81 10.31 -12.99 -0.23
C VAL A 81 10.56 -13.86 1.01
N SER A 82 11.75 -13.72 1.58
CA SER A 82 12.05 -14.44 2.81
C SER A 82 11.14 -13.96 3.94
N PRO A 83 10.93 -14.78 4.98
CA PRO A 83 10.01 -14.38 6.05
C PRO A 83 10.36 -13.04 6.69
N ARG A 84 11.63 -12.72 6.82
CA ARG A 84 11.99 -11.46 7.47
C ARG A 84 11.72 -10.25 6.58
N ARG A 85 11.35 -10.47 5.32
CA ARG A 85 11.02 -9.38 4.39
C ARG A 85 9.53 -9.27 4.12
N HIS A 86 8.70 -10.02 4.86
CA HIS A 86 7.26 -9.99 4.61
C HIS A 86 6.67 -8.59 4.79
N ARG A 87 7.12 -7.87 5.81
CA ARG A 87 6.58 -6.52 6.04
C ARG A 87 6.98 -5.57 4.92
N ALA A 88 8.21 -5.70 4.40
CA ALA A 88 8.63 -4.90 3.26
C ALA A 88 7.74 -5.15 2.06
N GLN A 89 7.33 -6.40 1.86
CA GLN A 89 6.51 -6.75 0.70
C GLN A 89 5.12 -6.13 0.76
N ILE A 90 4.54 -6.01 1.95
CA ILE A 90 3.16 -5.60 2.08
C ILE A 90 2.99 -4.20 2.66
N LEU A 91 4.07 -3.44 2.81
CA LEU A 91 3.96 -2.09 3.37
C LEU A 91 3.06 -1.21 2.52
N SER A 92 3.13 -1.31 1.20
CA SER A 92 2.28 -0.52 0.32
C SER A 92 0.80 -0.85 0.52
N LEU A 93 0.48 -2.13 0.68
CA LEU A 93 -0.92 -2.51 0.93
C LEU A 93 -1.40 -1.94 2.25
N LEU A 94 -0.59 -2.05 3.30
CA LEU A 94 -0.97 -1.50 4.60
C LEU A 94 -1.19 0.00 4.51
N ALA A 95 -0.26 0.71 3.86
CA ALA A 95 -0.37 2.16 3.72
C ALA A 95 -1.64 2.54 2.99
N THR A 96 -1.99 1.79 1.95
CA THR A 96 -3.15 2.10 1.14
C THR A 96 -4.44 1.86 1.92
N ARG A 97 -4.52 0.75 2.65
CA ARG A 97 -5.69 0.48 3.48
C ARG A 97 -5.89 1.58 4.52
N ASN A 98 -4.80 2.00 5.16
CA ASN A 98 -4.92 3.04 6.19
C ASN A 98 -5.21 4.41 5.58
N ALA A 99 -4.72 4.68 4.37
CA ALA A 99 -5.10 5.90 3.67
C ALA A 99 -6.60 5.94 3.40
N ILE A 100 -7.17 4.82 2.99
CA ILE A 100 -8.60 4.76 2.72
C ILE A 100 -9.40 4.88 4.02
N HIS A 101 -8.94 4.24 5.12
CA HIS A 101 -9.60 4.43 6.41
C HIS A 101 -9.63 5.90 6.79
N GLU A 102 -8.52 6.61 6.59
CA GLU A 102 -8.49 8.02 6.90
C GLU A 102 -9.40 8.83 6.00
N TYR A 103 -9.45 8.49 4.71
CA TYR A 103 -10.34 9.15 3.78
C TYR A 103 -11.81 8.96 4.17
N LEU A 104 -12.16 7.74 4.58
CA LEU A 104 -13.54 7.43 5.00
C LEU A 104 -13.85 7.97 6.39
N LYS A 105 -12.84 8.32 7.16
CA LYS A 105 -12.99 8.77 8.55
C LYS A 105 -13.76 7.77 9.38
N ASP A 106 -13.42 6.48 9.20
CA ASP A 106 -14.15 5.40 9.88
C ASP A 106 -13.54 5.02 11.22
N GLY A 107 -12.48 5.69 11.64
CA GLY A 107 -11.86 5.44 12.94
C GLY A 107 -11.04 4.18 13.02
N LYS A 108 -10.81 3.51 11.91
CA LYS A 108 -10.06 2.25 11.88
C LYS A 108 -8.63 2.50 11.46
N ARG A 109 -7.75 1.60 11.90
CA ARG A 109 -6.37 1.59 11.48
C ARG A 109 -5.88 0.15 11.51
N ASP A 110 -5.41 -0.32 10.38
CA ASP A 110 -4.89 -1.67 10.25
C ASP A 110 -3.42 -1.71 10.66
N ASP A 111 -2.96 -2.88 11.06
CA ASP A 111 -1.53 -3.12 11.24
C ASP A 111 -1.11 -4.30 10.36
N PHE A 112 0.16 -4.69 10.46
CA PHE A 112 0.67 -5.72 9.55
C PHE A 112 -0.10 -7.03 9.69
N SER A 113 -0.59 -7.35 10.90
CA SER A 113 -1.31 -8.61 11.06
C SER A 113 -2.61 -8.63 10.28
N ASP A 114 -3.17 -7.47 9.96
CA ASP A 114 -4.43 -7.40 9.21
C ASP A 114 -4.23 -7.70 7.73
N VAL A 115 -3.01 -7.62 7.22
CA VAL A 115 -2.73 -7.83 5.80
C VAL A 115 -1.82 -9.02 5.52
N MET A 116 -1.45 -9.75 6.53
CA MET A 116 -0.63 -10.94 6.34
C MET A 116 -1.41 -12.19 6.02
#